data_1fa25bf84a8169d953f63a0215bf5098
#
_entry.id   1fa25bf84a8169d953f63a0215bf5098
#
_cell.length_a   1.000
_cell.length_b   1.000
_cell.length_c   1.000
_cell.angle_alpha   90.00
_cell.angle_beta   90.00
_cell.angle_gamma   90.00
#
_symmetry.space_group_name_H-M   'P 1'
#
loop_
_entity.id
_entity.type
_entity.pdbx_description
1 polymer ?
#
loop_
_entity_poly.entity_id
_entity_poly.type
_entity_poly.pdbx_seq_one_letter_code
_entity_poly.pdbx_strand_id
1 'polypeptide(L)'
;ERQRVIDRLDPEQLAAILEHFTLPEINEVTPQLAINQLAAALDETPADTAVDVLHHLEEGEAEAVLEAMDHATDIQPLLEHEDESAGGIMSPDVTAFRPQVTAENAISYLRAVKPKTDIPYYLYFIDDQSHLLGVVSLRDLVSASPTTTMGDLMTSNVITTNTDTDQEEVLRVLQHYGLQALPVVDAENRVVGVATADDLIDVAQQEATEDMFRMVGMYETEGLSGPVVPSIKRRLPWLIVNLGTVLAAAATVSVF
;
A
#
# COMPACT_ATOMS: atom_id res chain seq x y z
N GLU A 1 -0.36 -29.61 9.96
CA GLU A 1 0.99 -29.59 9.37
C GLU A 1 1.46 -28.13 9.14
N ARG A 2 0.58 -27.26 8.62
CA ARG A 2 0.84 -25.81 8.45
C ARG A 2 1.20 -25.13 9.78
N GLN A 3 0.43 -25.32 10.85
CA GLN A 3 0.68 -24.75 12.18
C GLN A 3 2.10 -25.06 12.69
N ARG A 4 2.57 -26.30 12.50
CA ARG A 4 3.92 -26.70 12.91
C ARG A 4 5.03 -26.02 12.13
N VAL A 5 4.75 -25.54 10.93
CA VAL A 5 5.69 -24.75 10.12
C VAL A 5 5.70 -23.33 10.66
N ILE A 6 4.53 -22.71 10.83
CA ILE A 6 4.34 -21.36 11.34
C ILE A 6 5.01 -21.19 12.71
N ASP A 7 4.82 -22.13 13.64
CA ASP A 7 5.40 -22.12 14.99
C ASP A 7 6.96 -22.17 15.02
N ARG A 8 7.59 -22.41 13.87
CA ARG A 8 9.06 -22.51 13.74
C ARG A 8 9.71 -21.39 12.98
N LEU A 9 8.90 -20.53 12.38
CA LEU A 9 9.41 -19.34 11.67
C LEU A 9 9.89 -18.32 12.70
N ASP A 10 11.03 -17.74 12.42
CA ASP A 10 11.47 -16.54 13.13
C ASP A 10 10.68 -15.31 12.62
N PRO A 11 10.69 -14.17 13.34
CA PRO A 11 9.95 -12.97 12.94
C PRO A 11 10.28 -12.48 11.53
N GLU A 12 11.56 -12.46 11.13
CA GLU A 12 11.99 -12.03 9.80
C GLU A 12 11.43 -12.94 8.69
N GLN A 13 11.40 -14.27 8.92
CA GLN A 13 10.84 -15.21 7.96
C GLN A 13 9.33 -15.08 7.84
N LEU A 14 8.65 -14.84 8.96
CA LEU A 14 7.21 -14.62 8.97
C LEU A 14 6.84 -13.30 8.28
N ALA A 15 7.59 -12.22 8.53
CA ALA A 15 7.47 -10.94 7.85
C ALA A 15 7.57 -11.09 6.33
N ALA A 16 8.65 -11.74 5.84
CA ALA A 16 8.85 -11.99 4.42
C ALA A 16 7.74 -12.83 3.76
N ILE A 17 7.04 -13.67 4.54
CA ILE A 17 5.90 -14.43 4.04
C ILE A 17 4.65 -13.55 4.02
N LEU A 18 4.40 -12.74 5.05
CA LEU A 18 3.25 -11.84 5.14
C LEU A 18 3.25 -10.80 4.02
N GLU A 19 4.42 -10.29 3.64
CA GLU A 19 4.60 -9.34 2.53
C GLU A 19 4.09 -9.87 1.17
N HIS A 20 4.06 -11.18 1.00
CA HIS A 20 3.63 -11.82 -0.25
C HIS A 20 2.26 -12.51 -0.16
N PHE A 21 1.58 -12.39 0.98
CA PHE A 21 0.27 -13.00 1.16
C PHE A 21 -0.82 -12.11 0.55
N THR A 22 -1.77 -12.80 -0.10
CA THR A 22 -3.03 -12.17 -0.48
C THR A 22 -3.95 -11.99 0.74
N LEU A 23 -4.88 -11.05 0.70
CA LEU A 23 -5.86 -10.81 1.77
C LEU A 23 -6.57 -12.08 2.27
N PRO A 24 -7.04 -13.02 1.40
CA PRO A 24 -7.61 -14.28 1.87
C PRO A 24 -6.62 -15.15 2.66
N GLU A 25 -5.33 -15.11 2.32
CA GLU A 25 -4.28 -15.88 3.02
C GLU A 25 -3.93 -15.25 4.37
N ILE A 26 -3.90 -13.93 4.46
CA ILE A 26 -3.77 -13.18 5.71
C ILE A 26 -4.89 -13.58 6.66
N ASN A 27 -6.16 -13.50 6.22
CA ASN A 27 -7.33 -13.89 7.01
C ASN A 27 -7.34 -15.37 7.44
N GLU A 28 -6.68 -16.26 6.69
CA GLU A 28 -6.56 -17.68 7.06
C GLU A 28 -5.46 -17.91 8.10
N VAL A 29 -4.37 -17.15 8.05
CA VAL A 29 -3.14 -17.40 8.82
C VAL A 29 -3.11 -16.61 10.13
N THR A 30 -3.50 -15.35 10.13
CA THR A 30 -3.41 -14.47 11.30
C THR A 30 -4.13 -15.00 12.54
N PRO A 31 -5.34 -15.60 12.46
CA PRO A 31 -6.00 -16.19 13.65
C PRO A 31 -5.27 -17.38 14.25
N GLN A 32 -4.28 -17.93 13.55
CA GLN A 32 -3.49 -19.08 14.01
C GLN A 32 -2.20 -18.65 14.71
N LEU A 33 -1.84 -17.37 14.65
CA LEU A 33 -0.64 -16.80 15.25
C LEU A 33 -0.93 -16.33 16.69
N ALA A 34 0.07 -16.45 17.56
CA ALA A 34 0.00 -15.77 18.84
C ALA A 34 0.23 -14.25 18.64
N ILE A 35 -0.45 -13.41 19.41
CA ILE A 35 -0.35 -11.95 19.33
C ILE A 35 1.11 -11.47 19.31
N ASN A 36 1.93 -11.95 20.25
CA ASN A 36 3.35 -11.58 20.32
C ASN A 36 4.17 -12.05 19.12
N GLN A 37 3.78 -13.14 18.48
CA GLN A 37 4.45 -13.65 17.30
C GLN A 37 4.09 -12.80 16.07
N LEU A 38 2.83 -12.42 15.94
CA LEU A 38 2.37 -11.52 14.88
C LEU A 38 2.99 -10.13 15.06
N ALA A 39 2.95 -9.57 16.26
CA ALA A 39 3.56 -8.28 16.57
C ALA A 39 5.06 -8.23 16.20
N ALA A 40 5.82 -9.23 16.61
CA ALA A 40 7.25 -9.32 16.28
C ALA A 40 7.51 -9.47 14.78
N ALA A 41 6.61 -10.12 14.03
CA ALA A 41 6.71 -10.20 12.58
C ALA A 41 6.37 -8.86 11.93
N LEU A 42 5.33 -8.16 12.40
CA LEU A 42 4.94 -6.85 11.88
C LEU A 42 5.97 -5.76 12.16
N ASP A 43 6.74 -5.87 13.26
CA ASP A 43 7.89 -4.98 13.51
C ASP A 43 9.02 -5.12 12.48
N GLU A 44 9.11 -6.26 11.79
CA GLU A 44 10.11 -6.52 10.73
C GLU A 44 9.51 -6.33 9.31
N THR A 45 8.20 -6.14 9.19
CA THR A 45 7.49 -5.94 7.92
C THR A 45 7.51 -4.46 7.52
N PRO A 46 7.46 -4.11 6.21
CA PRO A 46 7.20 -2.74 5.77
C PRO A 46 5.91 -2.18 6.41
N ALA A 47 5.89 -0.87 6.69
CA ALA A 47 4.82 -0.26 7.48
C ALA A 47 3.45 -0.32 6.79
N ASP A 48 3.39 -0.17 5.47
CA ASP A 48 2.21 -0.34 4.62
C ASP A 48 1.63 -1.75 4.74
N THR A 49 2.44 -2.79 4.54
CA THR A 49 2.03 -4.19 4.72
C THR A 49 1.57 -4.48 6.16
N ALA A 50 2.23 -3.88 7.17
CA ALA A 50 1.80 -4.03 8.55
C ALA A 50 0.42 -3.41 8.80
N VAL A 51 0.14 -2.25 8.20
CA VAL A 51 -1.18 -1.58 8.22
C VAL A 51 -2.23 -2.46 7.57
N ASP A 52 -1.97 -3.00 6.38
CA ASP A 52 -2.89 -3.90 5.66
C ASP A 52 -3.27 -5.12 6.52
N VAL A 53 -2.29 -5.73 7.19
CA VAL A 53 -2.56 -6.85 8.08
C VAL A 53 -3.43 -6.42 9.26
N LEU A 54 -3.13 -5.29 9.90
CA LEU A 54 -3.86 -4.78 11.06
C LEU A 54 -5.30 -4.41 10.74
N HIS A 55 -5.57 -3.80 9.58
CA HIS A 55 -6.94 -3.48 9.12
C HIS A 55 -7.81 -4.73 8.89
N HIS A 56 -7.20 -5.87 8.61
CA HIS A 56 -7.92 -7.13 8.38
C HIS A 56 -8.13 -7.97 9.65
N LEU A 57 -7.58 -7.55 10.80
CA LEU A 57 -7.83 -8.17 12.11
C LEU A 57 -9.15 -7.67 12.72
N GLU A 58 -9.72 -8.43 13.64
CA GLU A 58 -10.80 -7.93 14.49
C GLU A 58 -10.26 -6.77 15.36
N GLU A 59 -11.08 -5.73 15.60
CA GLU A 59 -10.67 -4.48 16.29
C GLU A 59 -9.92 -4.75 17.60
N GLY A 60 -10.37 -5.69 18.42
CA GLY A 60 -9.70 -6.06 19.69
C GLY A 60 -8.39 -6.85 19.51
N GLU A 61 -8.22 -7.55 18.38
CA GLU A 61 -6.96 -8.24 18.03
C GLU A 61 -5.94 -7.24 17.51
N ALA A 62 -6.35 -6.32 16.65
CA ALA A 62 -5.49 -5.25 16.13
C ALA A 62 -4.91 -4.40 17.27
N GLU A 63 -5.75 -3.96 18.23
CA GLU A 63 -5.29 -3.23 19.43
C GLU A 63 -4.25 -4.03 20.23
N ALA A 64 -4.51 -5.32 20.46
CA ALA A 64 -3.61 -6.17 21.24
C ALA A 64 -2.28 -6.43 20.52
N VAL A 65 -2.27 -6.50 19.18
CA VAL A 65 -1.06 -6.62 18.37
C VAL A 65 -0.28 -5.32 18.43
N LEU A 66 -0.92 -4.15 18.23
CA LEU A 66 -0.29 -2.84 18.34
C LEU A 66 0.34 -2.59 19.70
N GLU A 67 -0.33 -2.98 20.81
CA GLU A 67 0.24 -2.86 22.15
C GLU A 67 1.49 -3.75 22.37
N ALA A 68 1.59 -4.84 21.60
CA ALA A 68 2.72 -5.77 21.68
C ALA A 68 3.88 -5.44 20.72
N MET A 69 3.69 -4.52 19.77
CA MET A 69 4.71 -4.07 18.81
C MET A 69 5.70 -3.09 19.46
N ASP A 70 6.96 -3.18 19.06
CA ASP A 70 8.02 -2.26 19.48
C ASP A 70 7.98 -0.93 18.69
N HIS A 71 7.49 -0.96 17.42
CA HIS A 71 7.44 0.17 16.49
C HIS A 71 6.03 0.66 16.18
N ALA A 72 5.04 0.41 17.05
CA ALA A 72 3.64 0.82 16.86
C ALA A 72 3.46 2.33 16.59
N THR A 73 4.36 3.19 17.10
CA THR A 73 4.30 4.64 16.90
C THR A 73 4.48 5.07 15.44
N ASP A 74 5.15 4.27 14.63
CA ASP A 74 5.40 4.56 13.21
C ASP A 74 4.22 4.13 12.34
N ILE A 75 3.43 3.16 12.81
CA ILE A 75 2.29 2.57 12.10
C ILE A 75 0.98 3.25 12.49
N GLN A 76 0.82 3.65 13.75
CA GLN A 76 -0.42 4.22 14.26
C GLN A 76 -0.98 5.40 13.44
N PRO A 77 -0.16 6.37 12.94
CA PRO A 77 -0.67 7.44 12.08
C PRO A 77 -1.21 6.94 10.73
N LEU A 78 -0.70 5.82 10.21
CA LEU A 78 -1.13 5.25 8.93
C LEU A 78 -2.51 4.60 9.05
N LEU A 79 -2.82 4.00 10.19
CA LEU A 79 -4.12 3.38 10.48
C LEU A 79 -5.29 4.39 10.54
N GLU A 80 -5.00 5.70 10.58
CA GLU A 80 -6.04 6.75 10.52
C GLU A 80 -6.55 6.99 9.08
N HIS A 81 -5.87 6.45 8.07
CA HIS A 81 -6.23 6.59 6.65
C HIS A 81 -7.10 5.41 6.19
N GLU A 82 -7.92 5.65 5.17
CA GLU A 82 -8.68 4.59 4.50
C GLU A 82 -7.74 3.69 3.68
N ASP A 83 -7.95 2.36 3.70
CA ASP A 83 -7.08 1.36 3.02
C ASP A 83 -6.87 1.66 1.53
N GLU A 84 -7.95 2.00 0.82
CA GLU A 84 -7.95 2.28 -0.61
C GLU A 84 -7.55 3.74 -0.95
N SER A 85 -6.92 4.45 -0.01
CA SER A 85 -6.43 5.81 -0.20
C SER A 85 -4.91 5.88 -0.34
N ALA A 86 -4.38 6.99 -0.89
CA ALA A 86 -2.95 7.26 -0.95
C ALA A 86 -2.28 7.19 0.43
N GLY A 87 -3.00 7.58 1.49
CA GLY A 87 -2.53 7.49 2.88
C GLY A 87 -2.45 6.05 3.39
N GLY A 88 -3.37 5.17 2.96
CA GLY A 88 -3.37 3.75 3.32
C GLY A 88 -2.25 2.96 2.65
N ILE A 89 -1.99 3.24 1.37
CA ILE A 89 -1.00 2.52 0.56
C ILE A 89 0.41 3.12 0.58
N MET A 90 0.65 4.24 1.30
CA MET A 90 1.96 4.90 1.32
C MET A 90 2.92 4.25 2.30
N SER A 91 4.20 4.22 1.93
CA SER A 91 5.27 4.01 2.88
C SER A 91 5.64 5.33 3.58
N PRO A 92 5.75 5.38 4.92
CA PRO A 92 6.19 6.56 5.65
C PRO A 92 7.70 6.80 5.54
N ASP A 93 8.46 5.83 5.01
CA ASP A 93 9.92 5.87 4.91
C ASP A 93 10.41 6.85 3.83
N VAL A 94 10.28 8.13 4.12
CA VAL A 94 10.69 9.20 3.19
C VAL A 94 12.13 9.62 3.43
N THR A 95 12.99 9.46 2.43
CA THR A 95 14.34 10.04 2.48
C THR A 95 14.30 11.52 2.13
N ALA A 96 14.24 12.38 3.13
CA ALA A 96 14.14 13.82 2.98
C ALA A 96 15.42 14.56 3.40
N PHE A 97 15.77 15.61 2.65
CA PHE A 97 16.94 16.46 2.88
C PHE A 97 16.57 17.95 2.86
N ARG A 98 17.50 18.76 3.33
CA ARG A 98 17.45 20.21 3.16
C ARG A 98 18.15 20.62 1.85
N PRO A 99 17.70 21.68 1.14
CA PRO A 99 18.29 22.10 -0.14
C PRO A 99 19.77 22.46 -0.08
N GLN A 100 20.30 22.80 1.10
CA GLN A 100 21.69 23.19 1.32
C GLN A 100 22.67 22.01 1.33
N VAL A 101 22.16 20.78 1.43
CA VAL A 101 22.98 19.56 1.44
C VAL A 101 23.66 19.39 0.09
N THR A 102 24.94 19.02 0.08
CA THR A 102 25.70 18.75 -1.17
C THR A 102 25.47 17.31 -1.63
N ALA A 103 25.71 17.04 -2.91
CA ALA A 103 25.60 15.70 -3.49
C ALA A 103 26.49 14.68 -2.75
N GLU A 104 27.71 15.07 -2.38
CA GLU A 104 28.63 14.20 -1.62
C GLU A 104 28.04 13.82 -0.25
N ASN A 105 27.46 14.78 0.46
CA ASN A 105 26.87 14.55 1.77
C ASN A 105 25.60 13.68 1.68
N ALA A 106 24.77 13.92 0.67
CA ALA A 106 23.57 13.10 0.44
C ALA A 106 23.95 11.62 0.13
N ILE A 107 24.93 11.39 -0.75
CA ILE A 107 25.46 10.06 -1.05
C ILE A 107 26.07 9.40 0.20
N SER A 108 26.81 10.16 0.98
CA SER A 108 27.44 9.66 2.21
C SER A 108 26.40 9.25 3.25
N TYR A 109 25.31 10.03 3.39
CA TYR A 109 24.18 9.70 4.23
C TYR A 109 23.50 8.39 3.78
N LEU A 110 23.16 8.27 2.48
CA LEU A 110 22.52 7.05 1.93
C LEU A 110 23.40 5.80 2.16
N ARG A 111 24.72 5.92 2.05
CA ARG A 111 25.65 4.82 2.34
C ARG A 111 25.67 4.42 3.82
N ALA A 112 25.49 5.38 4.71
CA ALA A 112 25.52 5.15 6.15
C ALA A 112 24.21 4.56 6.66
N VAL A 113 23.08 5.12 6.23
CA VAL A 113 21.74 4.73 6.70
C VAL A 113 21.28 3.41 6.06
N LYS A 114 21.67 3.16 4.78
CA LYS A 114 21.21 2.02 3.99
C LYS A 114 19.71 1.85 4.12
N PRO A 115 18.91 2.77 3.53
CA PRO A 115 17.45 2.73 3.61
C PRO A 115 16.94 1.31 3.33
N LYS A 116 16.00 0.82 4.13
CA LYS A 116 15.41 -0.53 3.98
C LYS A 116 14.55 -0.65 2.71
N THR A 117 14.02 0.47 2.22
CA THR A 117 13.29 0.52 0.94
C THR A 117 14.23 0.14 -0.19
N ASP A 118 13.81 -0.78 -1.00
CA ASP A 118 14.62 -1.50 -1.99
C ASP A 118 15.38 -0.59 -2.97
N ILE A 119 14.86 0.59 -3.30
CA ILE A 119 15.62 1.63 -4.02
C ILE A 119 14.98 3.01 -3.77
N PRO A 120 15.66 3.98 -3.16
CA PRO A 120 15.18 5.36 -3.15
C PRO A 120 15.27 5.93 -4.57
N TYR A 121 14.19 5.83 -5.34
CA TYR A 121 14.12 6.37 -6.70
C TYR A 121 14.35 7.87 -6.71
N TYR A 122 13.85 8.55 -5.68
CA TYR A 122 13.88 9.99 -5.51
C TYR A 122 14.29 10.39 -4.10
N LEU A 123 14.96 11.54 -4.01
CA LEU A 123 15.25 12.23 -2.75
C LEU A 123 14.37 13.47 -2.68
N TYR A 124 13.65 13.62 -1.59
CA TYR A 124 12.73 14.73 -1.38
C TYR A 124 13.40 15.85 -0.61
N PHE A 125 13.08 17.09 -0.98
CA PHE A 125 13.63 18.28 -0.32
C PHE A 125 12.53 19.04 0.35
N ILE A 126 12.70 19.29 1.64
CA ILE A 126 11.71 19.88 2.52
C ILE A 126 12.30 21.11 3.24
N ASP A 127 11.41 22.04 3.62
CA ASP A 127 11.73 23.15 4.51
C ASP A 127 11.69 22.73 5.99
N ASP A 128 11.88 23.71 6.91
CA ASP A 128 11.87 23.45 8.34
C ASP A 128 10.50 23.06 8.91
N GLN A 129 9.43 23.18 8.12
CA GLN A 129 8.08 22.79 8.44
C GLN A 129 7.64 21.52 7.70
N SER A 130 8.59 20.81 7.06
CA SER A 130 8.37 19.60 6.26
C SER A 130 7.57 19.80 4.96
N HIS A 131 7.38 21.05 4.50
CA HIS A 131 6.75 21.28 3.21
C HIS A 131 7.68 20.85 2.07
N LEU A 132 7.10 20.22 1.05
CA LEU A 132 7.84 19.75 -0.13
C LEU A 132 8.30 20.93 -0.97
N LEU A 133 9.62 21.06 -1.15
CA LEU A 133 10.26 22.09 -1.97
C LEU A 133 10.66 21.58 -3.35
N GLY A 134 11.02 20.29 -3.45
CA GLY A 134 11.51 19.73 -4.69
C GLY A 134 11.91 18.26 -4.57
N VAL A 135 12.33 17.71 -5.69
CA VAL A 135 12.77 16.31 -5.80
C VAL A 135 14.04 16.22 -6.66
N VAL A 136 14.92 15.29 -6.31
CA VAL A 136 16.09 14.91 -7.14
C VAL A 136 16.05 13.40 -7.36
N SER A 137 16.20 12.96 -8.61
CA SER A 137 16.33 11.55 -8.90
C SER A 137 17.69 11.01 -8.42
N LEU A 138 17.75 9.74 -8.03
CA LEU A 138 19.02 9.09 -7.69
C LEU A 138 20.03 9.16 -8.86
N ARG A 139 19.54 9.11 -10.11
CA ARG A 139 20.37 9.29 -11.31
C ARG A 139 21.06 10.64 -11.34
N ASP A 140 20.29 11.71 -11.10
CA ASP A 140 20.83 13.09 -11.14
C ASP A 140 21.79 13.31 -9.99
N LEU A 141 21.49 12.79 -8.80
CA LEU A 141 22.39 12.82 -7.65
C LEU A 141 23.74 12.17 -7.96
N VAL A 142 23.75 10.95 -8.53
CA VAL A 142 24.98 10.21 -8.83
C VAL A 142 25.79 10.88 -9.95
N SER A 143 25.11 11.57 -10.86
CA SER A 143 25.74 12.29 -11.98
C SER A 143 26.22 13.70 -11.62
N ALA A 144 25.83 14.22 -10.46
CA ALA A 144 26.18 15.55 -10.01
C ALA A 144 27.64 15.68 -9.57
N SER A 145 28.17 16.90 -9.65
CA SER A 145 29.45 17.23 -9.02
C SER A 145 29.32 17.13 -7.48
N PRO A 146 30.34 16.59 -6.76
CA PRO A 146 30.26 16.40 -5.30
C PRO A 146 29.88 17.65 -4.50
N THR A 147 30.28 18.81 -5.00
CA THR A 147 30.05 20.12 -4.35
C THR A 147 28.73 20.80 -4.75
N THR A 148 27.99 20.23 -5.71
CA THR A 148 26.70 20.79 -6.14
C THR A 148 25.68 20.67 -5.00
N THR A 149 24.96 21.75 -4.71
CA THR A 149 23.90 21.70 -3.70
C THR A 149 22.65 21.04 -4.28
N MET A 150 21.88 20.42 -3.42
CA MET A 150 20.63 19.79 -3.84
C MET A 150 19.61 20.82 -4.33
N GLY A 151 19.63 22.03 -3.75
CA GLY A 151 18.82 23.15 -4.22
C GLY A 151 19.09 23.56 -5.67
N ASP A 152 20.32 23.37 -6.16
CA ASP A 152 20.70 23.65 -7.56
C ASP A 152 20.29 22.52 -8.53
N LEU A 153 20.07 21.30 -8.00
CA LEU A 153 19.71 20.10 -8.77
C LEU A 153 18.22 19.83 -8.78
N MET A 154 17.52 20.20 -7.72
CA MET A 154 16.13 19.78 -7.52
C MET A 154 15.18 20.35 -8.56
N THR A 155 14.21 19.55 -8.94
CA THR A 155 13.03 19.98 -9.68
C THR A 155 11.98 20.44 -8.68
N SER A 156 11.58 21.73 -8.76
CA SER A 156 10.63 22.32 -7.79
C SER A 156 9.16 22.10 -8.15
N ASN A 157 8.85 21.75 -9.41
CA ASN A 157 7.49 21.43 -9.83
C ASN A 157 7.25 19.93 -9.65
N VAL A 158 7.03 19.51 -8.40
CA VAL A 158 6.84 18.12 -8.05
C VAL A 158 5.35 17.74 -8.21
N ILE A 159 5.12 16.61 -8.84
CA ILE A 159 3.79 16.00 -8.87
C ILE A 159 3.60 15.29 -7.53
N THR A 160 2.50 15.58 -6.82
CA THR A 160 2.17 15.04 -5.51
C THR A 160 0.74 14.51 -5.52
N THR A 161 0.39 13.71 -4.51
CA THR A 161 -0.98 13.33 -4.20
C THR A 161 -1.30 13.65 -2.74
N ASN A 162 -2.59 13.80 -2.41
CA ASN A 162 -3.01 13.98 -1.02
C ASN A 162 -3.32 12.64 -0.38
N THR A 163 -3.26 12.56 0.95
CA THR A 163 -3.57 11.36 1.74
C THR A 163 -4.93 10.75 1.39
N ASP A 164 -5.94 11.57 1.12
CA ASP A 164 -7.31 11.14 0.86
C ASP A 164 -7.58 10.80 -0.62
N THR A 165 -6.55 10.81 -1.48
CA THR A 165 -6.70 10.49 -2.90
C THR A 165 -6.87 8.99 -3.05
N ASP A 166 -7.87 8.58 -3.84
CA ASP A 166 -8.14 7.19 -4.17
C ASP A 166 -6.95 6.51 -4.86
N GLN A 167 -6.69 5.24 -4.51
CA GLN A 167 -5.54 4.46 -5.01
C GLN A 167 -5.53 4.31 -6.54
N GLU A 168 -6.71 4.22 -7.21
CA GLU A 168 -6.78 4.19 -8.67
C GLU A 168 -6.27 5.50 -9.29
N GLU A 169 -6.59 6.64 -8.67
CA GLU A 169 -6.12 7.94 -9.15
C GLU A 169 -4.61 8.06 -8.97
N VAL A 170 -4.06 7.59 -7.84
CA VAL A 170 -2.61 7.52 -7.59
C VAL A 170 -1.93 6.68 -8.68
N LEU A 171 -2.46 5.49 -8.96
CA LEU A 171 -1.97 4.60 -10.03
C LEU A 171 -2.02 5.30 -11.39
N ARG A 172 -3.11 6.00 -11.71
CA ARG A 172 -3.28 6.74 -12.96
C ARG A 172 -2.25 7.86 -13.11
N VAL A 173 -1.95 8.59 -12.03
CA VAL A 173 -0.93 9.66 -12.02
C VAL A 173 0.45 9.06 -12.27
N LEU A 174 0.83 8.00 -11.56
CA LEU A 174 2.11 7.32 -11.75
C LEU A 174 2.30 6.83 -13.19
N GLN A 175 1.29 6.17 -13.75
CA GLN A 175 1.32 5.68 -15.13
C GLN A 175 1.38 6.82 -16.15
N HIS A 176 0.58 7.87 -15.95
CA HIS A 176 0.51 8.99 -16.89
C HIS A 176 1.84 9.74 -17.02
N TYR A 177 2.52 9.93 -15.90
CA TYR A 177 3.79 10.64 -15.84
C TYR A 177 5.02 9.73 -15.89
N GLY A 178 4.83 8.41 -15.87
CA GLY A 178 5.92 7.42 -15.89
C GLY A 178 6.81 7.51 -14.65
N LEU A 179 6.21 7.82 -13.47
CA LEU A 179 6.92 7.95 -12.22
C LEU A 179 7.11 6.56 -11.56
N GLN A 180 8.19 6.41 -10.79
CA GLN A 180 8.46 5.20 -10.01
C GLN A 180 7.95 5.35 -8.56
N ALA A 181 7.78 6.59 -8.10
CA ALA A 181 7.26 6.90 -6.79
C ALA A 181 6.60 8.29 -6.81
N LEU A 182 5.55 8.45 -6.00
CA LEU A 182 4.76 9.67 -5.90
C LEU A 182 4.72 10.11 -4.43
N PRO A 183 5.21 11.31 -4.09
CA PRO A 183 5.13 11.80 -2.72
C PRO A 183 3.68 12.10 -2.33
N VAL A 184 3.31 11.61 -1.16
CA VAL A 184 2.04 11.85 -0.52
C VAL A 184 2.19 13.03 0.45
N VAL A 185 1.28 13.99 0.35
CA VAL A 185 1.30 15.18 1.18
C VAL A 185 -0.02 15.33 1.94
N ASP A 186 0.06 15.96 3.11
CA ASP A 186 -1.13 16.35 3.88
C ASP A 186 -1.77 17.64 3.36
N ALA A 187 -2.83 18.10 4.03
CA ALA A 187 -3.55 19.32 3.67
C ALA A 187 -2.68 20.59 3.74
N GLU A 188 -1.62 20.57 4.52
CA GLU A 188 -0.64 21.66 4.66
C GLU A 188 0.54 21.55 3.68
N ASN A 189 0.50 20.58 2.73
CA ASN A 189 1.58 20.27 1.77
C ASN A 189 2.88 19.80 2.44
N ARG A 190 2.79 19.12 3.59
CA ARG A 190 3.92 18.44 4.22
C ARG A 190 4.00 17.01 3.71
N VAL A 191 5.21 16.54 3.42
CA VAL A 191 5.41 15.17 3.00
C VAL A 191 5.17 14.23 4.18
N VAL A 192 4.24 13.31 4.02
CA VAL A 192 3.86 12.30 5.03
C VAL A 192 4.23 10.88 4.63
N GLY A 193 4.41 10.64 3.31
CA GLY A 193 4.77 9.33 2.80
C GLY A 193 5.09 9.35 1.31
N VAL A 194 5.29 8.17 0.77
CA VAL A 194 5.55 7.93 -0.67
C VAL A 194 4.78 6.69 -1.11
N ALA A 195 4.00 6.81 -2.17
CA ALA A 195 3.40 5.68 -2.85
C ALA A 195 4.32 5.23 -4.00
N THR A 196 4.68 3.97 -4.07
CA THR A 196 5.60 3.45 -5.08
C THR A 196 4.87 2.70 -6.20
N ALA A 197 5.51 2.56 -7.37
CA ALA A 197 4.87 1.93 -8.52
C ALA A 197 4.74 0.40 -8.37
N ASP A 198 5.62 -0.22 -7.59
CA ASP A 198 5.61 -1.65 -7.25
C ASP A 198 4.42 -2.00 -6.35
N ASP A 199 4.15 -1.24 -5.28
CA ASP A 199 2.99 -1.44 -4.42
C ASP A 199 1.68 -1.33 -5.22
N LEU A 200 1.62 -0.38 -6.18
CA LEU A 200 0.44 -0.17 -7.01
C LEU A 200 0.25 -1.20 -8.15
N ILE A 201 1.19 -2.13 -8.35
CA ILE A 201 0.97 -3.27 -9.25
C ILE A 201 -0.09 -4.19 -8.64
N ASP A 202 -0.05 -4.43 -7.34
CA ASP A 202 -1.03 -5.26 -6.65
C ASP A 202 -2.40 -4.59 -6.62
N VAL A 203 -2.44 -3.28 -6.37
CA VAL A 203 -3.67 -2.46 -6.52
C VAL A 203 -4.28 -2.62 -7.92
N ALA A 204 -3.47 -2.53 -8.99
CA ALA A 204 -3.98 -2.70 -10.36
C ALA A 204 -4.59 -4.09 -10.61
N GLN A 205 -4.06 -5.13 -9.98
CA GLN A 205 -4.61 -6.49 -10.06
C GLN A 205 -5.90 -6.64 -9.24
N GLN A 206 -5.95 -6.05 -8.05
CA GLN A 206 -7.13 -6.04 -7.19
C GLN A 206 -8.29 -5.35 -7.90
N GLU A 207 -8.11 -4.12 -8.38
CA GLU A 207 -9.12 -3.35 -9.10
C GLU A 207 -9.63 -4.08 -10.35
N ALA A 208 -8.71 -4.64 -11.16
CA ALA A 208 -9.11 -5.42 -12.34
C ALA A 208 -9.93 -6.66 -11.96
N THR A 209 -9.62 -7.28 -10.84
CA THR A 209 -10.32 -8.46 -10.32
C THR A 209 -11.68 -8.08 -9.75
N GLU A 210 -11.76 -6.97 -8.99
CA GLU A 210 -13.00 -6.45 -8.45
C GLU A 210 -14.01 -6.08 -9.55
N ASP A 211 -13.56 -5.37 -10.58
CA ASP A 211 -14.37 -5.03 -11.74
C ASP A 211 -14.92 -6.28 -12.45
N MET A 212 -14.11 -7.34 -12.58
CA MET A 212 -14.58 -8.61 -13.12
C MET A 212 -15.62 -9.27 -12.23
N PHE A 213 -15.44 -9.26 -10.91
CA PHE A 213 -16.40 -9.81 -9.96
C PHE A 213 -17.70 -9.00 -9.94
N ARG A 214 -17.63 -7.68 -9.99
CA ARG A 214 -18.80 -6.79 -10.09
C ARG A 214 -19.62 -7.09 -11.35
N MET A 215 -18.98 -7.33 -12.50
CA MET A 215 -19.68 -7.67 -13.75
C MET A 215 -20.49 -8.97 -13.66
N VAL A 216 -20.05 -9.94 -12.86
CA VAL A 216 -20.75 -11.22 -12.65
C VAL A 216 -21.60 -11.26 -11.38
N GLY A 217 -21.72 -10.11 -10.68
CA GLY A 217 -22.50 -10.01 -9.43
C GLY A 217 -21.85 -10.73 -8.24
N MET A 218 -20.53 -10.83 -8.26
CA MET A 218 -19.72 -11.38 -7.16
C MET A 218 -19.07 -10.24 -6.38
N TYR A 219 -18.72 -10.49 -5.11
CA TYR A 219 -17.93 -9.61 -4.29
C TYR A 219 -16.58 -10.28 -3.98
N GLU A 220 -15.53 -9.50 -3.88
CA GLU A 220 -14.15 -9.97 -3.69
C GLU A 220 -13.95 -10.81 -2.41
N THR A 221 -14.73 -10.52 -1.36
CA THR A 221 -14.74 -11.28 -0.10
C THR A 221 -15.22 -12.73 -0.22
N GLU A 222 -15.71 -13.15 -1.40
CA GLU A 222 -16.09 -14.54 -1.65
C GLU A 222 -14.90 -15.37 -2.14
N GLY A 223 -14.00 -15.76 -1.25
CA GLY A 223 -12.95 -16.74 -1.57
C GLY A 223 -13.52 -18.04 -2.13
N LEU A 224 -12.76 -18.72 -2.98
CA LEU A 224 -13.13 -20.01 -3.61
C LEU A 224 -13.55 -21.10 -2.57
N SER A 225 -13.19 -20.94 -1.32
CA SER A 225 -13.45 -21.86 -0.20
C SER A 225 -14.55 -21.39 0.78
N GLY A 226 -15.26 -20.30 0.46
CA GLY A 226 -16.27 -19.71 1.33
C GLY A 226 -17.51 -20.58 1.51
N PRO A 227 -18.33 -20.38 2.58
CA PRO A 227 -19.53 -21.18 2.84
C PRO A 227 -20.59 -20.94 1.75
N VAL A 228 -21.13 -22.03 1.19
CA VAL A 228 -22.02 -22.05 0.02
C VAL A 228 -23.35 -21.28 0.25
N VAL A 229 -23.90 -21.30 1.46
CA VAL A 229 -25.23 -20.73 1.74
C VAL A 229 -25.24 -19.19 1.69
N PRO A 230 -24.29 -18.47 2.28
CA PRO A 230 -24.16 -17.02 2.09
C PRO A 230 -23.96 -16.63 0.62
N SER A 231 -23.11 -17.32 -0.13
CA SER A 231 -22.88 -17.06 -1.56
C SER A 231 -24.14 -17.19 -2.38
N ILE A 232 -24.98 -18.21 -2.15
CA ILE A 232 -26.26 -18.36 -2.83
C ILE A 232 -27.19 -17.17 -2.51
N LYS A 233 -27.31 -16.78 -1.24
CA LYS A 233 -28.21 -15.67 -0.84
C LYS A 233 -27.81 -14.32 -1.46
N ARG A 234 -26.52 -14.07 -1.62
CA ARG A 234 -26.00 -12.83 -2.22
C ARG A 234 -26.17 -12.81 -3.74
N ARG A 235 -25.94 -13.95 -4.41
CA ARG A 235 -26.04 -14.05 -5.89
C ARG A 235 -27.47 -14.17 -6.40
N LEU A 236 -28.38 -14.70 -5.61
CA LEU A 236 -29.76 -14.98 -6.04
C LEU A 236 -30.50 -13.73 -6.55
N PRO A 237 -30.43 -12.53 -5.92
CA PRO A 237 -31.08 -11.34 -6.46
C PRO A 237 -30.58 -10.96 -7.84
N TRP A 238 -29.26 -10.97 -8.07
CA TRP A 238 -28.67 -10.67 -9.38
C TRP A 238 -29.06 -11.69 -10.45
N LEU A 239 -29.05 -13.00 -10.11
CA LEU A 239 -29.48 -14.06 -11.02
C LEU A 239 -30.95 -13.93 -11.40
N ILE A 240 -31.83 -13.53 -10.47
CA ILE A 240 -33.26 -13.28 -10.75
C ILE A 240 -33.42 -12.11 -11.72
N VAL A 241 -32.70 -11.01 -11.51
CA VAL A 241 -32.75 -9.87 -12.43
C VAL A 241 -32.25 -10.27 -13.83
N ASN A 242 -31.14 -10.99 -13.91
CA ASN A 242 -30.60 -11.46 -15.18
C ASN A 242 -31.56 -12.44 -15.89
N LEU A 243 -32.14 -13.38 -15.17
CA LEU A 243 -33.17 -14.28 -15.70
C LEU A 243 -34.39 -13.49 -16.21
N GLY A 244 -34.82 -12.48 -15.45
CA GLY A 244 -35.93 -11.61 -15.87
C GLY A 244 -35.66 -10.84 -17.17
N THR A 245 -34.45 -10.32 -17.33
CA THR A 245 -34.04 -9.62 -18.57
C THR A 245 -33.96 -10.57 -19.74
N VAL A 246 -33.45 -11.79 -19.59
CA VAL A 246 -33.40 -12.81 -20.65
C VAL A 246 -34.80 -13.24 -21.06
N LEU A 247 -35.73 -13.45 -20.09
CA LEU A 247 -37.11 -13.79 -20.38
C LEU A 247 -37.84 -12.66 -21.13
N ALA A 248 -37.58 -11.39 -20.72
CA ALA A 248 -38.16 -10.24 -21.39
C ALA A 248 -37.65 -10.12 -22.85
N ALA A 249 -36.33 -10.34 -23.05
CA ALA A 249 -35.77 -10.36 -24.40
C ALA A 249 -36.32 -11.49 -25.24
N ALA A 250 -36.47 -12.70 -24.70
CA ALA A 250 -37.08 -13.84 -25.42
C ALA A 250 -38.57 -13.59 -25.76
N ALA A 251 -39.31 -12.97 -24.83
CA ALA A 251 -40.70 -12.61 -25.10
C ALA A 251 -40.83 -11.57 -26.22
N THR A 252 -39.95 -10.55 -26.25
CA THR A 252 -39.94 -9.58 -27.37
C THR A 252 -39.64 -10.22 -28.69
N VAL A 253 -38.67 -11.13 -28.77
CA VAL A 253 -38.32 -11.86 -30.01
C VAL A 253 -39.47 -12.80 -30.46
N SER A 254 -40.22 -13.36 -29.53
CA SER A 254 -41.35 -14.27 -29.85
C SER A 254 -42.58 -13.56 -30.41
N VAL A 255 -42.67 -12.24 -30.27
CA VAL A 255 -43.79 -11.42 -30.78
C VAL A 255 -43.53 -10.88 -32.18
N PHE A 256 -42.28 -10.90 -32.61
CA PHE A 256 -41.85 -10.53 -33.97
C PHE A 256 -41.52 -11.77 -34.83
#